data_9a20db4faf211e4682e6e8c2f29bf6a1
#
_entry.id   9a20db4faf211e4682e6e8c2f29bf6a1
#
_cell.length_a   1.000
_cell.length_b   1.000
_cell.length_c   1.000
_cell.angle_alpha   90.00
_cell.angle_beta   90.00
_cell.angle_gamma   90.00
#
_symmetry.space_group_name_H-M   'P 1'
#
loop_
_entity.id
_entity.type
_entity.pdbx_description
1 polymer ?
#
loop_
_entity_poly.entity_id
_entity_poly.type
_entity_poly.pdbx_seq_one_letter_code
_entity_poly.pdbx_strand_id
1 'polypeptide(L)'
;GQIVNGAKSWYHTPIGNIQPSEFMKTFYILACAKIIATHNEHHVLRTIKTDFLLLGKILVLLSIPFALVMEQPDLGSSLVFLAITVALIVVSGISWVVIASILAIGTSIGGLAIWMALYMQDFLFETFGIENYKMARIYSWLDPYSYSSNEGYQLISSMNSIGSGEILGKGFHNREVYVVENHTDFIFTVIGEEWGFIGGSFVILLYFVLIYHLTKMTLLLKDPFCAYICTGIIAMISFH
;
A
#
# COMPACT_ATOMS: atom_id res chain seq x y z
N GLY A 1 -7.50 -7.25 -22.15
CA GLY A 1 -7.49 -5.90 -21.61
C GLY A 1 -6.66 -4.98 -22.50
N GLN A 2 -7.05 -3.73 -22.60
CA GLN A 2 -6.22 -2.73 -23.29
C GLN A 2 -5.01 -2.40 -22.40
N ILE A 3 -3.88 -2.10 -23.05
CA ILE A 3 -2.67 -1.66 -22.36
C ILE A 3 -2.88 -0.18 -21.99
N VAL A 4 -2.98 0.13 -20.69
CA VAL A 4 -3.02 1.49 -20.16
C VAL A 4 -1.72 1.70 -19.38
N ASN A 5 -0.94 2.72 -19.74
CA ASN A 5 0.37 3.02 -19.12
C ASN A 5 1.35 1.84 -19.03
N GLY A 6 1.33 0.95 -20.06
CA GLY A 6 2.22 -0.21 -20.10
C GLY A 6 1.74 -1.45 -19.35
N ALA A 7 0.64 -1.39 -18.61
CA ALA A 7 0.07 -2.48 -17.84
C ALA A 7 -1.29 -2.93 -18.36
N LYS A 8 -1.58 -4.24 -18.27
CA LYS A 8 -2.90 -4.82 -18.61
C LYS A 8 -3.74 -5.05 -17.35
N SER A 9 -3.83 -4.06 -16.47
CA SER A 9 -4.43 -4.19 -15.14
C SER A 9 -5.95 -3.95 -15.15
N TRP A 10 -6.50 -3.36 -16.23
CA TRP A 10 -7.89 -2.93 -16.29
C TRP A 10 -8.70 -3.70 -17.31
N TYR A 11 -9.88 -4.15 -16.92
CA TYR A 11 -10.89 -4.71 -17.82
C TYR A 11 -11.99 -3.68 -18.04
N HIS A 12 -12.17 -3.27 -19.30
CA HIS A 12 -13.27 -2.40 -19.69
C HIS A 12 -14.55 -3.21 -19.81
N THR A 13 -15.53 -2.87 -19.00
CA THR A 13 -16.88 -3.45 -19.07
C THR A 13 -17.89 -2.36 -19.46
N PRO A 14 -19.07 -2.71 -19.97
CA PRO A 14 -20.12 -1.73 -20.27
C PRO A 14 -20.56 -0.88 -19.07
N ILE A 15 -20.27 -1.33 -17.85
CA ILE A 15 -20.67 -0.68 -16.58
C ILE A 15 -19.51 0.15 -16.00
N GLY A 16 -18.27 -0.01 -16.49
CA GLY A 16 -17.08 0.72 -16.01
C GLY A 16 -15.81 -0.13 -16.08
N ASN A 17 -14.72 0.45 -15.63
CA ASN A 17 -13.43 -0.21 -15.57
C ASN A 17 -13.30 -1.01 -14.27
N ILE A 18 -12.93 -2.28 -14.39
CA ILE A 18 -12.75 -3.19 -13.25
C ILE A 18 -11.27 -3.57 -13.17
N GLN A 19 -10.69 -3.39 -11.99
CA GLN A 19 -9.33 -3.85 -11.69
C GLN A 19 -9.40 -5.12 -10.82
N PRO A 20 -8.98 -6.29 -11.30
CA PRO A 20 -9.08 -7.55 -10.55
C PRO A 20 -8.30 -7.55 -9.23
N SER A 21 -7.19 -6.82 -9.14
CA SER A 21 -6.40 -6.70 -7.92
C SER A 21 -7.19 -6.10 -6.75
N GLU A 22 -8.16 -5.23 -7.01
CA GLU A 22 -9.03 -4.65 -5.97
C GLU A 22 -9.88 -5.73 -5.28
N PHE A 23 -10.50 -6.59 -6.08
CA PHE A 23 -11.26 -7.73 -5.55
C PHE A 23 -10.34 -8.75 -4.86
N MET A 24 -9.15 -8.97 -5.42
CA MET A 24 -8.18 -9.91 -4.86
C MET A 24 -7.72 -9.54 -3.47
N LYS A 25 -7.59 -8.24 -3.15
CA LYS A 25 -7.30 -7.77 -1.79
C LYS A 25 -8.36 -8.24 -0.79
N THR A 26 -9.64 -8.13 -1.15
CA THR A 26 -10.74 -8.58 -0.28
C THR A 26 -10.71 -10.09 -0.07
N PHE A 27 -10.56 -10.88 -1.13
CA PHE A 27 -10.45 -12.34 -1.00
C PHE A 27 -9.21 -12.76 -0.22
N TYR A 28 -8.10 -12.05 -0.39
CA TYR A 28 -6.88 -12.28 0.35
C TYR A 28 -7.08 -12.06 1.86
N ILE A 29 -7.74 -10.97 2.27
CA ILE A 29 -8.08 -10.70 3.67
C ILE A 29 -8.91 -11.84 4.25
N LEU A 30 -9.97 -12.28 3.54
CA LEU A 30 -10.83 -13.37 3.98
C LEU A 30 -10.06 -14.69 4.15
N ALA A 31 -9.21 -15.03 3.19
CA ALA A 31 -8.41 -16.24 3.22
C ALA A 31 -7.39 -16.21 4.37
N CYS A 32 -6.66 -15.11 4.55
CA CYS A 32 -5.73 -14.92 5.66
C CYS A 32 -6.46 -15.02 7.03
N ALA A 33 -7.58 -14.31 7.18
CA ALA A 33 -8.38 -14.34 8.40
C ALA A 33 -8.82 -15.77 8.75
N LYS A 34 -9.25 -16.55 7.75
CA LYS A 34 -9.63 -17.96 7.95
C LYS A 34 -8.44 -18.82 8.35
N ILE A 35 -7.29 -18.66 7.68
CA ILE A 35 -6.07 -19.41 8.02
C ILE A 35 -5.65 -19.12 9.45
N ILE A 36 -5.63 -17.84 9.86
CA ILE A 36 -5.23 -17.45 11.21
C ILE A 36 -6.21 -17.99 12.26
N ALA A 37 -7.52 -17.79 12.05
CA ALA A 37 -8.54 -18.26 12.97
C ALA A 37 -8.46 -19.79 13.17
N THR A 38 -8.46 -20.56 12.08
CA THR A 38 -8.37 -22.02 12.13
C THR A 38 -7.05 -22.49 12.75
N HIS A 39 -5.93 -21.84 12.44
CA HIS A 39 -4.64 -22.19 13.04
C HIS A 39 -4.65 -21.99 14.55
N ASN A 40 -5.23 -20.89 15.04
CA ASN A 40 -5.30 -20.57 16.46
C ASN A 40 -6.27 -21.48 17.23
N GLU A 41 -7.33 -21.96 16.58
CA GLU A 41 -8.23 -22.97 17.15
C GLU A 41 -7.53 -24.33 17.35
N HIS A 42 -6.69 -24.74 16.39
CA HIS A 42 -6.00 -26.04 16.47
C HIS A 42 -4.72 -26.01 17.33
N HIS A 43 -4.11 -24.85 17.54
CA HIS A 43 -2.85 -24.69 18.27
C HIS A 43 -3.02 -23.77 19.48
N VAL A 44 -3.74 -24.26 20.49
CA VAL A 44 -3.97 -23.52 21.76
C VAL A 44 -2.65 -23.27 22.50
N LEU A 45 -1.75 -24.27 22.50
CA LEU A 45 -0.38 -24.12 23.03
C LEU A 45 0.56 -23.65 21.91
N ARG A 46 0.94 -22.39 21.97
CA ARG A 46 1.82 -21.79 20.99
C ARG A 46 3.29 -22.14 21.25
N THR A 47 3.96 -22.52 20.19
CA THR A 47 5.38 -22.75 20.14
C THR A 47 5.97 -21.99 18.97
N ILE A 48 7.25 -21.68 19.00
CA ILE A 48 7.96 -21.04 17.89
C ILE A 48 7.75 -21.80 16.57
N LYS A 49 7.68 -23.13 16.63
CA LYS A 49 7.41 -23.97 15.44
C LYS A 49 6.02 -23.72 14.85
N THR A 50 4.98 -23.58 15.69
CA THR A 50 3.62 -23.28 15.22
C THR A 50 3.52 -21.87 14.65
N ASP A 51 4.25 -20.90 15.21
CA ASP A 51 4.32 -19.54 14.71
C ASP A 51 4.96 -19.47 13.31
N PHE A 52 6.07 -20.20 13.10
CA PHE A 52 6.66 -20.32 11.77
C PHE A 52 5.78 -21.06 10.76
N LEU A 53 5.02 -22.06 11.21
CA LEU A 53 4.06 -22.74 10.34
C LEU A 53 2.93 -21.80 9.90
N LEU A 54 2.39 -20.98 10.81
CA LEU A 54 1.38 -19.97 10.48
C LEU A 54 1.94 -18.95 9.51
N LEU A 55 3.13 -18.42 9.80
CA LEU A 55 3.82 -17.47 8.94
C LEU A 55 4.02 -18.05 7.52
N GLY A 56 4.50 -19.29 7.42
CA GLY A 56 4.68 -19.97 6.14
C GLY A 56 3.39 -20.06 5.34
N LYS A 57 2.26 -20.41 5.98
CA LYS A 57 0.95 -20.45 5.32
C LYS A 57 0.52 -19.08 4.77
N ILE A 58 0.71 -18.01 5.56
CA ILE A 58 0.38 -16.64 5.16
C ILE A 58 1.27 -16.19 3.99
N LEU A 59 2.58 -16.46 4.05
CA LEU A 59 3.53 -16.08 2.99
C LEU A 59 3.28 -16.85 1.68
N VAL A 60 2.94 -18.14 1.76
CA VAL A 60 2.54 -18.92 0.58
C VAL A 60 1.26 -18.36 -0.04
N LEU A 61 0.27 -17.99 0.78
CA LEU A 61 -0.95 -17.36 0.26
C LEU A 61 -0.67 -15.98 -0.35
N LEU A 62 0.25 -15.20 0.23
CA LEU A 62 0.68 -13.91 -0.30
C LEU A 62 1.41 -14.04 -1.64
N SER A 63 2.22 -15.08 -1.81
CA SER A 63 3.12 -15.21 -2.97
C SER A 63 2.38 -15.18 -4.31
N ILE A 64 1.18 -15.74 -4.39
CA ILE A 64 0.38 -15.80 -5.62
C ILE A 64 -0.10 -14.41 -6.06
N PRO A 65 -0.90 -13.67 -5.25
CA PRO A 65 -1.37 -12.34 -5.63
C PRO A 65 -0.22 -11.35 -5.79
N PHE A 66 0.80 -11.45 -4.92
CA PHE A 66 1.95 -10.57 -4.98
C PHE A 66 2.76 -10.72 -6.27
N ALA A 67 3.06 -11.96 -6.69
CA ALA A 67 3.76 -12.21 -7.95
C ALA A 67 2.97 -11.72 -9.16
N LEU A 68 1.65 -12.00 -9.21
CA LEU A 68 0.79 -11.58 -10.30
C LEU A 68 0.71 -10.04 -10.43
N VAL A 69 0.66 -9.32 -9.30
CA VAL A 69 0.59 -7.86 -9.29
C VAL A 69 1.95 -7.25 -9.64
N MET A 70 3.05 -7.85 -9.18
CA MET A 70 4.41 -7.40 -9.54
C MET A 70 4.71 -7.55 -11.04
N GLU A 71 4.14 -8.55 -11.72
CA GLU A 71 4.24 -8.68 -13.18
C GLU A 71 3.47 -7.58 -13.94
N GLN A 72 2.50 -6.93 -13.28
CA GLN A 72 1.71 -5.83 -13.85
C GLN A 72 2.31 -4.44 -13.62
N PRO A 73 3.57 -4.28 -13.30
CA PRO A 73 4.31 -3.21 -12.65
C PRO A 73 3.49 -2.27 -11.73
N ASP A 74 2.56 -2.85 -10.97
CA ASP A 74 1.73 -2.12 -10.00
C ASP A 74 2.33 -2.25 -8.58
N LEU A 75 3.31 -1.40 -8.29
CA LEU A 75 3.96 -1.35 -6.98
C LEU A 75 2.99 -0.92 -5.87
N GLY A 76 2.05 -0.02 -6.17
CA GLY A 76 1.08 0.47 -5.20
C GLY A 76 0.23 -0.66 -4.62
N SER A 77 -0.44 -1.42 -5.48
CA SER A 77 -1.24 -2.58 -5.05
C SER A 77 -0.40 -3.65 -4.34
N SER A 78 0.85 -3.88 -4.77
CA SER A 78 1.76 -4.83 -4.10
C SER A 78 2.05 -4.45 -2.66
N LEU A 79 2.29 -3.17 -2.40
CA LEU A 79 2.54 -2.63 -1.06
C LEU A 79 1.30 -2.73 -0.16
N VAL A 80 0.09 -2.57 -0.72
CA VAL A 80 -1.16 -2.78 0.04
C VAL A 80 -1.26 -4.24 0.51
N PHE A 81 -0.95 -5.24 -0.34
CA PHE A 81 -0.91 -6.65 0.08
C PHE A 81 0.08 -6.89 1.22
N LEU A 82 1.26 -6.26 1.16
CA LEU A 82 2.24 -6.34 2.24
C LEU A 82 1.73 -5.69 3.53
N ALA A 83 1.12 -4.52 3.45
CA ALA A 83 0.54 -3.82 4.60
C ALA A 83 -0.54 -4.65 5.30
N ILE A 84 -1.47 -5.25 4.52
CA ILE A 84 -2.50 -6.17 5.02
C ILE A 84 -1.84 -7.37 5.72
N THR A 85 -0.82 -7.95 5.09
CA THR A 85 -0.11 -9.13 5.64
C THR A 85 0.56 -8.79 6.96
N VAL A 86 1.30 -7.69 7.04
CA VAL A 86 1.98 -7.24 8.25
C VAL A 86 0.98 -7.00 9.37
N ALA A 87 -0.11 -6.28 9.10
CA ALA A 87 -1.15 -6.01 10.09
C ALA A 87 -1.78 -7.31 10.64
N LEU A 88 -2.10 -8.25 9.75
CA LEU A 88 -2.66 -9.55 10.14
C LEU A 88 -1.67 -10.40 10.94
N ILE A 89 -0.38 -10.39 10.58
CA ILE A 89 0.68 -11.08 11.35
C ILE A 89 0.80 -10.48 12.76
N VAL A 90 0.78 -9.16 12.90
CA VAL A 90 0.87 -8.48 14.20
C VAL A 90 -0.29 -8.86 15.11
N VAL A 91 -1.52 -8.94 14.58
CA VAL A 91 -2.73 -9.26 15.36
C VAL A 91 -2.96 -10.77 15.49
N SER A 92 -2.30 -11.61 14.68
CA SER A 92 -2.47 -13.07 14.68
C SER A 92 -2.09 -13.74 15.99
N GLY A 93 -1.31 -13.06 16.84
CA GLY A 93 -0.79 -13.55 18.11
C GLY A 93 0.50 -14.35 17.99
N ILE A 94 1.21 -14.26 16.86
CA ILE A 94 2.60 -14.76 16.71
C ILE A 94 3.48 -14.07 17.76
N SER A 95 4.48 -14.79 18.28
CA SER A 95 5.39 -14.25 19.30
C SER A 95 6.12 -12.99 18.80
N TRP A 96 6.26 -12.01 19.67
CA TRP A 96 6.94 -10.75 19.35
C TRP A 96 8.39 -10.96 18.89
N VAL A 97 9.05 -12.03 19.33
CA VAL A 97 10.41 -12.39 18.88
C VAL A 97 10.42 -12.71 17.39
N VAL A 98 9.44 -13.47 16.89
CA VAL A 98 9.32 -13.80 15.47
C VAL A 98 8.98 -12.54 14.66
N ILE A 99 8.03 -11.73 15.15
CA ILE A 99 7.66 -10.46 14.50
C ILE A 99 8.86 -9.52 14.41
N ALA A 100 9.57 -9.32 15.52
CA ALA A 100 10.76 -8.45 15.55
C ALA A 100 11.87 -8.97 14.62
N SER A 101 12.05 -10.29 14.54
CA SER A 101 13.02 -10.90 13.63
C SER A 101 12.66 -10.63 12.16
N ILE A 102 11.39 -10.76 11.80
CA ILE A 102 10.90 -10.48 10.43
C ILE A 102 11.10 -9.00 10.09
N LEU A 103 10.72 -8.11 11.01
CA LEU A 103 10.90 -6.67 10.82
C LEU A 103 12.39 -6.30 10.70
N ALA A 104 13.26 -6.87 11.55
CA ALA A 104 14.70 -6.63 11.48
C ALA A 104 15.29 -7.12 10.15
N ILE A 105 14.91 -8.30 9.68
CA ILE A 105 15.34 -8.83 8.38
C ILE A 105 14.81 -7.96 7.24
N GLY A 106 13.53 -7.61 7.27
CA GLY A 106 12.89 -6.79 6.24
C GLY A 106 13.52 -5.38 6.14
N THR A 107 13.75 -4.73 7.27
CA THR A 107 14.41 -3.41 7.31
C THR A 107 15.87 -3.48 6.89
N SER A 108 16.58 -4.56 7.24
CA SER A 108 17.98 -4.76 6.81
C SER A 108 18.06 -4.98 5.30
N ILE A 109 17.18 -5.80 4.72
CA ILE A 109 17.13 -6.04 3.26
C ILE A 109 16.71 -4.77 2.53
N GLY A 110 15.66 -4.07 3.01
CA GLY A 110 15.19 -2.82 2.43
C GLY A 110 16.26 -1.72 2.50
N GLY A 111 16.92 -1.57 3.65
CA GLY A 111 18.02 -0.63 3.83
C GLY A 111 19.21 -0.93 2.93
N LEU A 112 19.57 -2.22 2.80
CA LEU A 112 20.63 -2.65 1.88
C LEU A 112 20.25 -2.37 0.42
N ALA A 113 19.00 -2.64 0.03
CA ALA A 113 18.52 -2.37 -1.32
C ALA A 113 18.58 -0.86 -1.65
N ILE A 114 18.14 0.00 -0.73
CA ILE A 114 18.22 1.46 -0.89
C ILE A 114 19.69 1.89 -0.94
N TRP A 115 20.54 1.36 -0.06
CA TRP A 115 21.96 1.69 -0.06
C TRP A 115 22.65 1.28 -1.37
N MET A 116 22.35 0.08 -1.88
CA MET A 116 22.87 -0.38 -3.18
C MET A 116 22.34 0.50 -4.33
N ALA A 117 21.08 0.89 -4.28
CA ALA A 117 20.47 1.80 -5.25
C ALA A 117 21.18 3.16 -5.31
N LEU A 118 21.60 3.69 -4.15
CA LEU A 118 22.24 5.00 -4.07
C LEU A 118 23.74 4.99 -4.43
N TYR A 119 24.45 3.90 -4.07
CA TYR A 119 25.92 3.87 -4.14
C TYR A 119 26.50 2.86 -5.14
N MET A 120 25.70 1.89 -5.64
CA MET A 120 26.19 0.81 -6.50
C MET A 120 25.30 0.60 -7.74
N GLN A 121 24.96 1.70 -8.43
CA GLN A 121 24.05 1.70 -9.60
C GLN A 121 24.57 0.81 -10.73
N ASP A 122 25.84 0.94 -11.07
CA ASP A 122 26.48 0.18 -12.17
C ASP A 122 26.44 -1.33 -11.88
N PHE A 123 26.69 -1.72 -10.63
CA PHE A 123 26.61 -3.13 -10.20
C PHE A 123 25.19 -3.69 -10.34
N LEU A 124 24.17 -2.91 -9.97
CA LEU A 124 22.76 -3.35 -10.09
C LEU A 124 22.34 -3.50 -11.56
N PHE A 125 22.81 -2.61 -12.42
CA PHE A 125 22.56 -2.69 -13.86
C PHE A 125 23.25 -3.90 -14.50
N GLU A 126 24.53 -4.09 -14.24
CA GLU A 126 25.32 -5.18 -14.83
C GLU A 126 24.92 -6.57 -14.31
N THR A 127 24.62 -6.69 -13.01
CA THR A 127 24.39 -8.00 -12.36
C THR A 127 22.93 -8.44 -12.43
N PHE A 128 21.98 -7.50 -12.24
CA PHE A 128 20.55 -7.81 -12.13
C PHE A 128 19.72 -7.29 -13.31
N GLY A 129 20.33 -6.55 -14.24
CA GLY A 129 19.62 -5.97 -15.38
C GLY A 129 18.51 -4.99 -14.95
N ILE A 130 18.65 -4.35 -13.79
CA ILE A 130 17.65 -3.41 -13.27
C ILE A 130 17.78 -2.12 -14.07
N GLU A 131 16.80 -1.86 -14.91
CA GLU A 131 16.77 -0.68 -15.76
C GLU A 131 16.67 0.61 -14.94
N ASN A 132 17.35 1.64 -15.41
CA ASN A 132 17.42 2.94 -14.74
C ASN A 132 16.05 3.58 -14.43
N TYR A 133 14.99 3.26 -15.22
CA TYR A 133 13.65 3.79 -14.95
C TYR A 133 13.03 3.27 -13.65
N LYS A 134 13.37 2.03 -13.21
CA LYS A 134 12.89 1.49 -11.93
C LYS A 134 13.54 2.19 -10.75
N MET A 135 14.80 2.62 -10.94
CA MET A 135 15.53 3.41 -9.96
C MET A 135 15.08 4.87 -9.94
N ALA A 136 14.62 5.40 -11.06
CA ALA A 136 14.13 6.77 -11.16
C ALA A 136 13.00 7.07 -10.15
N ARG A 137 12.17 6.09 -9.81
CA ARG A 137 11.13 6.24 -8.76
C ARG A 137 11.71 6.48 -7.38
N ILE A 138 12.78 5.78 -7.02
CA ILE A 138 13.45 5.96 -5.72
C ILE A 138 14.13 7.32 -5.68
N TYR A 139 14.82 7.70 -6.75
CA TYR A 139 15.49 9.00 -6.85
C TYR A 139 14.50 10.16 -6.87
N SER A 140 13.42 10.07 -7.63
CA SER A 140 12.40 11.11 -7.68
C SER A 140 11.67 11.28 -6.33
N TRP A 141 11.60 10.23 -5.52
CA TRP A 141 11.06 10.31 -4.15
C TRP A 141 12.05 11.01 -3.18
N LEU A 142 13.36 10.76 -3.34
CA LEU A 142 14.40 11.36 -2.49
C LEU A 142 14.72 12.82 -2.88
N ASP A 143 14.79 13.09 -4.18
CA ASP A 143 15.08 14.42 -4.73
C ASP A 143 14.23 14.68 -5.99
N PRO A 144 12.94 15.03 -5.81
CA PRO A 144 12.02 15.23 -6.93
C PRO A 144 12.44 16.38 -7.85
N TYR A 145 13.14 17.38 -7.34
CA TYR A 145 13.54 18.56 -8.13
C TYR A 145 14.62 18.24 -9.16
N SER A 146 15.57 17.37 -8.84
CA SER A 146 16.61 16.92 -9.77
C SER A 146 16.06 15.99 -10.86
N TYR A 147 14.91 15.35 -10.63
CA TYR A 147 14.24 14.42 -11.57
C TYR A 147 12.91 14.98 -12.09
N SER A 148 12.83 16.30 -12.24
CA SER A 148 11.58 17.02 -12.58
C SER A 148 10.99 16.75 -13.98
N SER A 149 11.73 16.07 -14.87
CA SER A 149 11.29 15.83 -16.26
C SER A 149 10.39 14.62 -16.47
N ASN A 150 10.28 13.70 -15.50
CA ASN A 150 9.51 12.46 -15.63
C ASN A 150 8.68 12.17 -14.39
N GLU A 151 9.10 11.20 -13.57
CA GLU A 151 8.34 10.73 -12.41
C GLU A 151 8.32 11.76 -11.26
N GLY A 152 9.37 12.58 -11.14
CA GLY A 152 9.40 13.72 -10.21
C GLY A 152 8.40 14.82 -10.58
N TYR A 153 8.03 14.96 -11.86
CA TYR A 153 7.05 15.97 -12.29
C TYR A 153 5.69 15.80 -11.62
N GLN A 154 5.17 14.58 -11.55
CA GLN A 154 3.88 14.30 -10.89
C GLN A 154 3.92 14.66 -9.41
N LEU A 155 5.00 14.30 -8.72
CA LEU A 155 5.17 14.60 -7.29
C LEU A 155 5.27 16.11 -7.05
N ILE A 156 6.10 16.83 -7.84
CA ILE A 156 6.24 18.30 -7.75
C ILE A 156 4.91 18.98 -8.06
N SER A 157 4.23 18.57 -9.14
CA SER A 157 2.93 19.13 -9.51
C SER A 157 1.88 18.90 -8.41
N SER A 158 1.89 17.72 -7.78
CA SER A 158 1.01 17.41 -6.65
C SER A 158 1.30 18.31 -5.44
N MET A 159 2.57 18.47 -5.09
CA MET A 159 2.98 19.36 -3.99
C MET A 159 2.61 20.82 -4.27
N ASN A 160 2.83 21.28 -5.50
CA ASN A 160 2.48 22.64 -5.92
C ASN A 160 0.96 22.85 -5.91
N SER A 161 0.17 21.87 -6.39
CA SER A 161 -1.28 21.93 -6.37
C SER A 161 -1.80 22.08 -4.93
N ILE A 162 -1.38 21.19 -4.02
CA ILE A 162 -1.78 21.26 -2.61
C ILE A 162 -1.32 22.58 -1.97
N GLY A 163 -0.06 22.98 -2.21
CA GLY A 163 0.49 24.21 -1.64
C GLY A 163 -0.19 25.47 -2.17
N SER A 164 -0.63 25.47 -3.43
CA SER A 164 -1.29 26.62 -4.05
C SER A 164 -2.70 26.90 -3.50
N GLY A 165 -3.31 25.91 -2.83
CA GLY A 165 -4.60 26.06 -2.17
C GLY A 165 -4.55 26.84 -0.85
N GLU A 166 -3.36 27.07 -0.28
CA GLU A 166 -3.19 27.80 0.98
C GLU A 166 -4.11 27.28 2.12
N ILE A 167 -4.72 28.19 2.90
CA ILE A 167 -5.58 27.80 4.03
C ILE A 167 -7.03 27.54 3.58
N LEU A 168 -7.60 28.41 2.74
CA LEU A 168 -9.03 28.40 2.39
C LEU A 168 -9.34 27.75 1.03
N GLY A 169 -8.32 27.48 0.22
CA GLY A 169 -8.48 27.00 -1.14
C GLY A 169 -8.79 28.09 -2.15
N LYS A 170 -8.64 27.76 -3.43
CA LYS A 170 -8.95 28.65 -4.55
C LYS A 170 -10.44 28.69 -4.92
N GLY A 171 -11.22 27.79 -4.32
CA GLY A 171 -12.64 27.62 -4.63
C GLY A 171 -12.93 26.49 -5.62
N PHE A 172 -14.17 26.04 -5.63
CA PHE A 172 -14.62 24.92 -6.44
C PHE A 172 -14.43 25.19 -7.94
N HIS A 173 -13.83 24.25 -8.65
CA HIS A 173 -13.45 24.35 -10.08
C HIS A 173 -12.40 25.41 -10.45
N ASN A 174 -11.80 26.11 -9.51
CA ASN A 174 -10.71 27.10 -9.75
C ASN A 174 -9.34 26.45 -9.61
N ARG A 175 -9.02 25.49 -10.49
CA ARG A 175 -7.73 24.82 -10.51
C ARG A 175 -6.79 25.48 -11.52
N GLU A 176 -5.56 25.72 -11.14
CA GLU A 176 -4.51 26.32 -11.96
C GLU A 176 -3.38 25.34 -12.25
N VAL A 177 -3.15 24.37 -11.33
CA VAL A 177 -2.07 23.41 -11.48
C VAL A 177 -2.58 22.15 -12.17
N TYR A 178 -1.98 21.81 -13.31
CA TYR A 178 -2.31 20.58 -14.01
C TYR A 178 -1.57 19.40 -13.37
N VAL A 179 -2.33 18.45 -12.81
CA VAL A 179 -1.83 17.18 -12.28
C VAL A 179 -2.40 16.04 -13.12
N VAL A 180 -1.52 15.18 -13.64
CA VAL A 180 -1.93 13.99 -14.41
C VAL A 180 -2.63 13.03 -13.45
N GLU A 181 -3.69 12.34 -13.92
CA GLU A 181 -4.50 11.38 -13.13
C GLU A 181 -5.11 12.00 -11.85
N ASN A 182 -5.46 13.28 -11.88
CA ASN A 182 -6.03 14.00 -10.74
C ASN A 182 -7.43 13.48 -10.31
N HIS A 183 -8.09 12.67 -11.15
CA HIS A 183 -9.40 12.08 -10.85
C HIS A 183 -9.32 10.72 -10.15
N THR A 184 -8.12 10.13 -10.06
CA THR A 184 -7.86 8.81 -9.49
C THR A 184 -6.80 8.90 -8.40
N ASP A 185 -5.55 8.70 -8.74
CA ASP A 185 -4.44 8.54 -7.80
C ASP A 185 -4.09 9.83 -7.05
N PHE A 186 -4.38 10.98 -7.65
CA PHE A 186 -4.06 12.30 -7.09
C PHE A 186 -5.30 13.12 -6.71
N ILE A 187 -6.42 12.48 -6.37
CA ILE A 187 -7.66 13.20 -5.98
C ILE A 187 -7.45 14.14 -4.79
N PHE A 188 -6.56 13.82 -3.88
CA PHE A 188 -6.24 14.65 -2.73
C PHE A 188 -5.63 16.01 -3.13
N THR A 189 -4.93 16.09 -4.27
CA THR A 189 -4.40 17.35 -4.80
C THR A 189 -5.52 18.31 -5.18
N VAL A 190 -6.60 17.77 -5.76
CA VAL A 190 -7.78 18.55 -6.11
C VAL A 190 -8.43 19.13 -4.85
N ILE A 191 -8.59 18.31 -3.81
CA ILE A 191 -9.14 18.76 -2.53
C ILE A 191 -8.24 19.83 -1.91
N GLY A 192 -6.91 19.62 -1.95
CA GLY A 192 -5.94 20.58 -1.41
C GLY A 192 -5.94 21.90 -2.16
N GLU A 193 -6.06 21.92 -3.50
CA GLU A 193 -6.10 23.16 -4.28
C GLU A 193 -7.44 23.89 -4.16
N GLU A 194 -8.57 23.18 -4.25
CA GLU A 194 -9.91 23.80 -4.25
C GLU A 194 -10.37 24.22 -2.85
N TRP A 195 -10.08 23.43 -1.81
CA TRP A 195 -10.56 23.63 -0.44
C TRP A 195 -9.45 23.95 0.56
N GLY A 196 -8.21 24.01 0.12
CA GLY A 196 -7.06 24.36 0.91
C GLY A 196 -6.76 23.42 2.08
N PHE A 197 -5.99 23.93 3.04
CA PHE A 197 -5.61 23.19 4.24
C PHE A 197 -6.83 22.71 5.06
N ILE A 198 -7.88 23.53 5.12
CA ILE A 198 -9.10 23.19 5.87
C ILE A 198 -9.79 21.98 5.24
N GLY A 199 -9.97 21.96 3.91
CA GLY A 199 -10.58 20.84 3.19
C GLY A 199 -9.77 19.57 3.31
N GLY A 200 -8.46 19.65 3.07
CA GLY A 200 -7.54 18.52 3.24
C GLY A 200 -7.56 17.95 4.66
N SER A 201 -7.49 18.83 5.68
CA SER A 201 -7.56 18.42 7.08
C SER A 201 -8.90 17.77 7.45
N PHE A 202 -10.00 18.25 6.89
CA PHE A 202 -11.31 17.66 7.12
C PHE A 202 -11.40 16.23 6.56
N VAL A 203 -10.87 15.99 5.36
CA VAL A 203 -10.83 14.64 4.78
C VAL A 203 -9.97 13.70 5.62
N ILE A 204 -8.78 14.14 6.04
CA ILE A 204 -7.90 13.34 6.92
C ILE A 204 -8.61 13.01 8.24
N LEU A 205 -9.32 14.00 8.83
CA LEU A 205 -10.11 13.78 10.05
C LEU A 205 -11.20 12.72 9.84
N LEU A 206 -11.91 12.74 8.71
CA LEU A 206 -12.93 11.72 8.39
C LEU A 206 -12.33 10.32 8.30
N TYR A 207 -11.17 10.17 7.63
CA TYR A 207 -10.44 8.90 7.60
C TYR A 207 -10.02 8.46 9.01
N PHE A 208 -9.50 9.36 9.80
CA PHE A 208 -9.12 9.07 11.19
C PHE A 208 -10.32 8.58 12.02
N VAL A 209 -11.48 9.27 11.93
CA VAL A 209 -12.71 8.87 12.63
C VAL A 209 -13.19 7.50 12.15
N LEU A 210 -13.14 7.23 10.85
CA LEU A 210 -13.51 5.93 10.28
C LEU A 210 -12.62 4.81 10.84
N ILE A 211 -11.30 4.98 10.76
CA ILE A 211 -10.33 3.99 11.25
C ILE A 211 -10.49 3.79 12.77
N TYR A 212 -10.64 4.87 13.54
CA TYR A 212 -10.89 4.80 14.97
C TYR A 212 -12.17 4.02 15.29
N HIS A 213 -13.26 4.29 14.59
CA HIS A 213 -14.53 3.59 14.78
C HIS A 213 -14.42 2.10 14.45
N LEU A 214 -13.83 1.76 13.31
CA LEU A 214 -13.57 0.38 12.91
C LEU A 214 -12.69 -0.35 13.92
N THR A 215 -11.63 0.28 14.39
CA THR A 215 -10.74 -0.31 15.42
C THR A 215 -11.49 -0.57 16.72
N LYS A 216 -12.30 0.40 17.17
CA LYS A 216 -13.12 0.23 18.37
C LYS A 216 -14.14 -0.90 18.22
N MET A 217 -14.78 -1.02 17.08
CA MET A 217 -15.71 -2.12 16.79
C MET A 217 -14.99 -3.47 16.78
N THR A 218 -13.80 -3.53 16.18
CA THR A 218 -12.98 -4.76 16.13
C THR A 218 -12.65 -5.29 17.51
N LEU A 219 -12.33 -4.41 18.46
CA LEU A 219 -12.03 -4.80 19.84
C LEU A 219 -13.24 -5.36 20.61
N LEU A 220 -14.46 -5.08 20.16
CA LEU A 220 -15.70 -5.58 20.76
C LEU A 220 -16.16 -6.91 20.16
N LEU A 221 -15.57 -7.36 19.05
CA LEU A 221 -15.93 -8.61 18.39
C LEU A 221 -15.49 -9.81 19.22
N LYS A 222 -16.42 -10.72 19.44
CA LYS A 222 -16.16 -11.99 20.15
C LYS A 222 -15.60 -13.08 19.21
N ASP A 223 -15.92 -13.00 17.93
CA ASP A 223 -15.44 -13.94 16.92
C ASP A 223 -14.09 -13.50 16.39
N PRO A 224 -13.01 -14.28 16.62
CA PRO A 224 -11.68 -13.96 16.13
C PRO A 224 -11.59 -13.83 14.60
N PHE A 225 -12.35 -14.63 13.85
CA PHE A 225 -12.39 -14.57 12.40
C PHE A 225 -12.83 -13.19 11.90
N CYS A 226 -13.95 -12.68 12.46
CA CYS A 226 -14.45 -11.34 12.14
C CYS A 226 -13.45 -10.24 12.54
N ALA A 227 -12.76 -10.40 13.68
CA ALA A 227 -11.75 -9.45 14.13
C ALA A 227 -10.56 -9.39 13.15
N TYR A 228 -10.09 -10.52 12.60
CA TYR A 228 -9.04 -10.53 11.59
C TYR A 228 -9.49 -9.89 10.26
N ILE A 229 -10.74 -10.12 9.83
CA ILE A 229 -11.29 -9.45 8.64
C ILE A 229 -11.26 -7.94 8.83
N CYS A 230 -11.80 -7.45 9.94
CA CYS A 230 -11.81 -6.02 10.25
C CYS A 230 -10.40 -5.44 10.28
N THR A 231 -9.44 -6.14 10.90
CA THR A 231 -8.03 -5.72 10.91
C THR A 231 -7.45 -5.60 9.50
N GLY A 232 -7.72 -6.57 8.63
CA GLY A 232 -7.27 -6.54 7.24
C GLY A 232 -7.87 -5.37 6.46
N ILE A 233 -9.16 -5.07 6.67
CA ILE A 233 -9.85 -3.93 6.06
C ILE A 233 -9.27 -2.59 6.57
N ILE A 234 -9.04 -2.47 7.89
CA ILE A 234 -8.41 -1.29 8.48
C ILE A 234 -7.03 -1.07 7.87
N ALA A 235 -6.21 -2.11 7.77
CA ALA A 235 -4.88 -2.02 7.16
C ALA A 235 -4.95 -1.59 5.69
N MET A 236 -5.90 -2.15 4.93
CA MET A 236 -6.13 -1.78 3.53
C MET A 236 -6.47 -0.29 3.40
N ILE A 237 -7.44 0.20 4.17
CA ILE A 237 -7.89 1.61 4.13
C ILE A 237 -6.80 2.57 4.63
N SER A 238 -6.02 2.16 5.63
CA SER A 238 -4.97 3.01 6.21
C SER A 238 -3.76 3.17 5.30
N PHE A 239 -3.53 2.23 4.40
CA PHE A 239 -2.39 2.24 3.49
C PHE A 239 -2.75 2.82 2.11
N HIS A 240 -4.01 2.83 1.73
CA HIS A 240 -4.52 3.45 0.50
C HIS A 240 -4.49 4.96 0.58
#